data_c285523e6650c048dea5067603fce091
#
_entry.id   c285523e6650c048dea5067603fce091
#
_cell.length_a   1.000
_cell.length_b   1.000
_cell.length_c   1.000
_cell.angle_alpha   90.00
_cell.angle_beta   90.00
_cell.angle_gamma   90.00
#
_symmetry.space_group_name_H-M   'P 1'
#
loop_
_entity.id
_entity.type
_entity.pdbx_description
1 polymer ?
#
loop_
_entity_poly.entity_id
_entity_poly.type
_entity_poly.pdbx_seq_one_letter_code
_entity_poly.pdbx_strand_id
1 'polypeptide(L)'
;MPRIVVAGAGATGASVAYHLVSLGAREVVLADRGRVAAGATSKAMGGVRQQFSTAAEVRLARASIRFFEELGPPLFDQVGYLFVATTESGLAALQERRAIQEELGVPVETVDPSYVDGLRTDDVLGAVVCKTDGTADPPAVTRELVRLATKLGVEVRVGCDATTLEADTFVIACGPWSAQVGETLGVELPVRPLVRQLLATGELDLPERLPMVLEEETGFHFRRRGRRLVLAMVDPEPRWGFDEVVDESLFDDRLARLHHRYPGAADAAIEDAWAGLYDMTPDAHPILGRVADGVYAACGFSGHGFMQSPAVGRALAQEILGETPSLDLGPYRLARFEEGVDFPETLVL
;
A
#
# COMPACT_ATOMS: atom_id res chain seq x y z
N MET A 1 -10.65 -15.78 27.28
CA MET A 1 -9.91 -14.68 26.63
C MET A 1 -10.90 -13.85 25.86
N PRO A 2 -10.63 -12.56 25.64
CA PRO A 2 -11.56 -11.74 24.86
C PRO A 2 -11.67 -12.27 23.44
N ARG A 3 -12.89 -12.26 22.91
CA ARG A 3 -13.16 -12.57 21.50
C ARG A 3 -12.86 -11.35 20.65
N ILE A 4 -11.95 -11.51 19.68
CA ILE A 4 -11.51 -10.43 18.79
C ILE A 4 -12.09 -10.69 17.40
N VAL A 5 -12.85 -9.72 16.88
CA VAL A 5 -13.34 -9.74 15.49
C VAL A 5 -12.56 -8.73 14.67
N VAL A 6 -11.92 -9.19 13.60
CA VAL A 6 -11.24 -8.37 12.61
C VAL A 6 -12.13 -8.28 11.37
N ALA A 7 -12.64 -7.10 11.08
CA ALA A 7 -13.49 -6.83 9.92
C ALA A 7 -12.64 -6.43 8.71
N GLY A 8 -12.78 -7.19 7.62
CA GLY A 8 -12.04 -7.02 6.37
C GLY A 8 -10.90 -8.02 6.22
N ALA A 9 -11.00 -8.92 5.24
CA ALA A 9 -9.97 -9.91 4.89
C ALA A 9 -9.08 -9.44 3.72
N GLY A 10 -8.80 -8.14 3.65
CA GLY A 10 -7.76 -7.53 2.83
C GLY A 10 -6.38 -7.68 3.48
N ALA A 11 -5.35 -7.07 2.88
CA ALA A 11 -3.97 -7.16 3.35
C ALA A 11 -3.81 -6.78 4.82
N THR A 12 -4.42 -5.67 5.24
CA THR A 12 -4.30 -5.16 6.61
C THR A 12 -5.00 -6.08 7.62
N GLY A 13 -6.26 -6.46 7.38
CA GLY A 13 -6.98 -7.33 8.31
C GLY A 13 -6.37 -8.73 8.40
N ALA A 14 -5.88 -9.27 7.30
CA ALA A 14 -5.14 -10.55 7.28
C ALA A 14 -3.88 -10.46 8.14
N SER A 15 -3.14 -9.35 8.04
CA SER A 15 -1.94 -9.12 8.84
C SER A 15 -2.26 -8.96 10.33
N VAL A 16 -3.28 -8.17 10.68
CA VAL A 16 -3.72 -8.02 12.08
C VAL A 16 -4.12 -9.38 12.67
N ALA A 17 -4.95 -10.14 11.97
CA ALA A 17 -5.41 -11.45 12.43
C ALA A 17 -4.23 -12.44 12.63
N TYR A 18 -3.28 -12.46 11.68
CA TYR A 18 -2.08 -13.26 11.79
C TYR A 18 -1.24 -12.90 13.02
N HIS A 19 -0.97 -11.61 13.22
CA HIS A 19 -0.13 -11.17 14.34
C HIS A 19 -0.82 -11.34 15.69
N LEU A 20 -2.14 -11.16 15.79
CA LEU A 20 -2.89 -11.44 17.02
C LEU A 20 -2.67 -12.87 17.50
N VAL A 21 -2.86 -13.87 16.64
CA VAL A 21 -2.67 -15.27 17.04
C VAL A 21 -1.21 -15.63 17.24
N SER A 22 -0.30 -15.03 16.47
CA SER A 22 1.16 -15.22 16.62
C SER A 22 1.67 -14.69 17.96
N LEU A 23 1.00 -13.70 18.54
CA LEU A 23 1.29 -13.12 19.87
C LEU A 23 0.43 -13.74 20.99
N GLY A 24 -0.34 -14.79 20.71
CA GLY A 24 -1.02 -15.61 21.71
C GLY A 24 -2.50 -15.35 21.89
N ALA A 25 -3.15 -14.51 21.10
CA ALA A 25 -4.62 -14.43 21.07
C ALA A 25 -5.22 -15.76 20.62
N ARG A 26 -6.36 -16.17 21.21
CA ARG A 26 -6.95 -17.49 20.95
C ARG A 26 -8.29 -17.45 20.22
N GLU A 27 -9.11 -16.46 20.49
CA GLU A 27 -10.44 -16.32 19.92
C GLU A 27 -10.46 -15.18 18.90
N VAL A 28 -9.86 -15.42 17.74
CA VAL A 28 -9.76 -14.43 16.65
C VAL A 28 -10.61 -14.89 15.47
N VAL A 29 -11.53 -14.03 15.05
CA VAL A 29 -12.37 -14.20 13.85
C VAL A 29 -11.97 -13.14 12.83
N LEU A 30 -11.56 -13.55 11.64
CA LEU A 30 -11.37 -12.69 10.48
C LEU A 30 -12.62 -12.79 9.60
N ALA A 31 -13.40 -11.71 9.51
CA ALA A 31 -14.66 -11.71 8.77
C ALA A 31 -14.65 -10.72 7.61
N ASP A 32 -15.23 -11.12 6.47
CA ASP A 32 -15.34 -10.29 5.27
C ASP A 32 -16.68 -10.53 4.57
N ARG A 33 -17.32 -9.45 4.08
CA ARG A 33 -18.55 -9.54 3.28
C ARG A 33 -18.35 -10.23 1.95
N GLY A 34 -17.15 -10.16 1.39
CA GLY A 34 -16.75 -10.79 0.15
C GLY A 34 -15.88 -12.03 0.37
N ARG A 35 -14.74 -12.07 -0.31
CA ARG A 35 -13.74 -13.13 -0.24
C ARG A 35 -12.39 -12.56 0.19
N VAL A 36 -11.53 -13.41 0.72
CA VAL A 36 -10.15 -13.03 1.07
C VAL A 36 -9.46 -12.35 -0.12
N ALA A 37 -8.86 -11.20 0.15
CA ALA A 37 -8.12 -10.38 -0.81
C ALA A 37 -8.92 -9.89 -2.03
N ALA A 38 -10.25 -9.83 -1.98
CA ALA A 38 -11.10 -9.51 -3.13
C ALA A 38 -11.35 -8.01 -3.34
N GLY A 39 -11.22 -7.18 -2.29
CA GLY A 39 -11.44 -5.73 -2.36
C GLY A 39 -10.25 -4.99 -3.00
N ALA A 40 -9.89 -3.81 -2.48
CA ALA A 40 -8.79 -2.98 -2.97
C ALA A 40 -7.46 -3.76 -3.12
N THR A 41 -7.21 -4.75 -2.27
CA THR A 41 -6.04 -5.63 -2.33
C THR A 41 -5.89 -6.34 -3.68
N SER A 42 -7.00 -6.80 -4.30
CA SER A 42 -6.96 -7.50 -5.60
C SER A 42 -6.59 -6.60 -6.77
N LYS A 43 -6.69 -5.31 -6.58
CA LYS A 43 -6.54 -4.29 -7.63
C LYS A 43 -5.27 -3.46 -7.46
N ALA A 44 -4.51 -3.71 -6.40
CA ALA A 44 -3.33 -2.94 -6.06
C ALA A 44 -2.16 -3.20 -7.03
N MET A 45 -1.34 -2.17 -7.25
CA MET A 45 -0.13 -2.22 -8.07
C MET A 45 0.88 -3.25 -7.55
N GLY A 46 0.99 -3.39 -6.23
CA GLY A 46 1.88 -4.35 -5.57
C GLY A 46 3.32 -3.87 -5.44
N GLY A 47 3.57 -2.57 -5.52
CA GLY A 47 4.86 -2.00 -5.14
C GLY A 47 5.07 -2.12 -3.63
N VAL A 48 6.32 -2.39 -3.23
CA VAL A 48 6.75 -2.41 -1.83
C VAL A 48 8.01 -1.56 -1.74
N ARG A 49 7.89 -0.40 -1.08
CA ARG A 49 8.98 0.60 -1.01
C ARG A 49 9.17 1.12 0.40
N GLN A 50 10.38 1.58 0.67
CA GLN A 50 10.77 2.27 1.90
C GLN A 50 10.91 3.79 1.68
N GLN A 51 10.89 4.23 0.45
CA GLN A 51 11.11 5.60 0.02
C GLN A 51 9.85 6.43 0.19
N PHE A 52 9.68 7.04 1.38
CA PHE A 52 8.59 7.94 1.75
C PHE A 52 9.12 9.33 2.11
N SER A 53 8.21 10.32 2.26
CA SER A 53 8.58 11.72 2.51
C SER A 53 8.68 12.07 4.00
N THR A 54 7.98 11.35 4.88
CA THR A 54 7.98 11.61 6.32
C THR A 54 8.76 10.55 7.09
N ALA A 55 9.38 10.94 8.19
CA ALA A 55 10.13 10.02 9.05
C ALA A 55 9.24 8.90 9.64
N ALA A 56 7.97 9.19 9.91
CA ALA A 56 7.02 8.21 10.43
C ALA A 56 6.75 7.12 9.40
N GLU A 57 6.45 7.51 8.15
CA GLU A 57 6.21 6.57 7.04
C GLU A 57 7.46 5.75 6.69
N VAL A 58 8.64 6.37 6.69
CA VAL A 58 9.90 5.66 6.46
C VAL A 58 10.12 4.57 7.52
N ARG A 59 9.89 4.87 8.82
CA ARG A 59 10.01 3.87 9.88
C ARG A 59 9.01 2.73 9.72
N LEU A 60 7.76 3.05 9.39
CA LEU A 60 6.71 2.07 9.14
C LEU A 60 7.05 1.15 7.96
N ALA A 61 7.48 1.73 6.84
CA ALA A 61 7.87 0.99 5.65
C ALA A 61 9.10 0.10 5.89
N ARG A 62 10.10 0.60 6.62
CA ARG A 62 11.29 -0.19 7.02
C ARG A 62 10.95 -1.37 7.93
N ALA A 63 10.00 -1.21 8.81
CA ALA A 63 9.53 -2.32 9.63
C ALA A 63 8.79 -3.37 8.79
N SER A 64 8.05 -2.93 7.77
CA SER A 64 7.30 -3.82 6.87
C SER A 64 8.19 -4.58 5.89
N ILE A 65 9.24 -3.95 5.33
CA ILE A 65 10.06 -4.57 4.28
C ILE A 65 10.69 -5.88 4.75
N ARG A 66 11.07 -5.99 6.03
CA ARG A 66 11.65 -7.20 6.60
C ARG A 66 10.74 -8.42 6.47
N PHE A 67 9.44 -8.21 6.64
CA PHE A 67 8.45 -9.28 6.45
C PHE A 67 8.41 -9.74 4.99
N PHE A 68 8.46 -8.82 4.03
CA PHE A 68 8.51 -9.16 2.62
C PHE A 68 9.82 -9.88 2.24
N GLU A 69 10.94 -9.48 2.79
CA GLU A 69 12.24 -10.16 2.63
C GLU A 69 12.19 -11.60 3.14
N GLU A 70 11.55 -11.84 4.29
CA GLU A 70 11.34 -13.18 4.86
C GLU A 70 10.41 -14.05 3.99
N LEU A 71 9.41 -13.45 3.35
CA LEU A 71 8.55 -14.17 2.40
C LEU A 71 9.31 -14.59 1.14
N GLY A 72 10.13 -13.69 0.60
CA GLY A 72 10.92 -13.93 -0.60
C GLY A 72 10.11 -14.39 -1.82
N PRO A 73 10.81 -14.80 -2.88
CA PRO A 73 10.16 -15.34 -4.08
C PRO A 73 9.35 -16.62 -3.80
N PRO A 74 8.21 -16.84 -4.46
CA PRO A 74 7.63 -16.00 -5.51
C PRO A 74 6.70 -14.89 -4.98
N LEU A 75 6.57 -14.70 -3.67
CA LEU A 75 5.62 -13.75 -3.08
C LEU A 75 6.13 -12.30 -3.11
N PHE A 76 7.44 -12.13 -2.97
CA PHE A 76 8.11 -10.84 -3.06
C PHE A 76 9.35 -10.97 -3.94
N ASP A 77 9.45 -10.08 -4.93
CA ASP A 77 10.60 -9.96 -5.82
C ASP A 77 11.32 -8.62 -5.56
N GLN A 78 12.52 -8.71 -5.01
CA GLN A 78 13.34 -7.56 -4.61
C GLN A 78 14.10 -7.01 -5.82
N VAL A 79 13.35 -6.43 -6.77
CA VAL A 79 13.86 -5.87 -8.03
C VAL A 79 14.35 -4.43 -7.91
N GLY A 80 14.04 -3.77 -6.80
CA GLY A 80 14.34 -2.36 -6.57
C GLY A 80 13.20 -1.42 -6.99
N TYR A 81 13.38 -0.16 -6.57
CA TYR A 81 12.49 0.96 -6.89
C TYR A 81 13.33 2.16 -7.29
N LEU A 82 13.17 2.64 -8.51
CA LEU A 82 13.91 3.75 -9.09
C LEU A 82 13.01 4.98 -9.20
N PHE A 83 13.41 6.08 -8.58
CA PHE A 83 12.83 7.40 -8.80
C PHE A 83 13.72 8.18 -9.77
N VAL A 84 13.12 8.83 -10.75
CA VAL A 84 13.79 9.73 -11.68
C VAL A 84 13.18 11.13 -11.59
N ALA A 85 14.02 12.15 -11.62
CA ALA A 85 13.60 13.56 -11.63
C ALA A 85 13.98 14.21 -12.95
N THR A 86 13.05 14.96 -13.55
CA THR A 86 13.21 15.63 -14.85
C THR A 86 13.24 17.15 -14.73
N THR A 87 13.00 17.69 -13.53
CA THR A 87 13.06 19.12 -13.23
C THR A 87 13.99 19.41 -12.05
N GLU A 88 14.49 20.63 -11.95
CA GLU A 88 15.30 21.09 -10.82
C GLU A 88 14.54 20.96 -9.48
N SER A 89 13.24 21.27 -9.47
CA SER A 89 12.40 21.15 -8.27
C SER A 89 12.18 19.69 -7.89
N GLY A 90 11.95 18.80 -8.84
CA GLY A 90 11.84 17.36 -8.60
C GLY A 90 13.14 16.76 -8.08
N LEU A 91 14.29 17.16 -8.66
CA LEU A 91 15.59 16.76 -8.17
C LEU A 91 15.84 17.20 -6.72
N ALA A 92 15.48 18.44 -6.39
CA ALA A 92 15.62 18.95 -5.02
C ALA A 92 14.73 18.17 -4.03
N ALA A 93 13.47 17.91 -4.37
CA ALA A 93 12.56 17.10 -3.56
C ALA A 93 13.06 15.67 -3.36
N LEU A 94 13.61 15.05 -4.41
CA LEU A 94 14.18 13.71 -4.35
C LEU A 94 15.41 13.67 -3.43
N GLN A 95 16.26 14.70 -3.46
CA GLN A 95 17.44 14.80 -2.58
C GLN A 95 17.05 15.03 -1.12
N GLU A 96 16.06 15.88 -0.86
CA GLU A 96 15.55 16.14 0.50
C GLU A 96 15.00 14.85 1.13
N ARG A 97 14.14 14.13 0.41
CA ARG A 97 13.61 12.85 0.89
C ARG A 97 14.70 11.80 1.09
N ARG A 98 15.66 11.74 0.17
CA ARG A 98 16.79 10.84 0.30
C ARG A 98 17.54 11.06 1.63
N ALA A 99 17.78 12.32 2.02
CA ALA A 99 18.47 12.64 3.27
C ALA A 99 17.74 12.08 4.51
N ILE A 100 16.39 12.22 4.56
CA ILE A 100 15.55 11.63 5.63
C ILE A 100 15.64 10.09 5.61
N GLN A 101 15.59 9.50 4.46
CA GLN A 101 15.64 8.05 4.27
C GLN A 101 16.99 7.46 4.70
N GLU A 102 18.11 8.11 4.33
CA GLU A 102 19.46 7.71 4.72
C GLU A 102 19.66 7.82 6.25
N GLU A 103 19.22 8.93 6.86
CA GLU A 103 19.28 9.13 8.31
C GLU A 103 18.56 8.00 9.07
N LEU A 104 17.43 7.55 8.51
CA LEU A 104 16.65 6.45 9.05
C LEU A 104 17.14 5.06 8.61
N GLY A 105 18.26 5.00 7.87
CA GLY A 105 18.95 3.78 7.47
C GLY A 105 18.28 3.01 6.32
N VAL A 106 17.51 3.68 5.45
CA VAL A 106 17.09 3.11 4.18
C VAL A 106 18.29 3.09 3.23
N PRO A 107 18.61 1.98 2.56
CA PRO A 107 19.77 1.90 1.67
C PRO A 107 19.46 2.50 0.28
N VAL A 108 19.17 3.79 0.26
CA VAL A 108 18.98 4.56 -0.97
C VAL A 108 20.32 4.99 -1.56
N GLU A 109 20.42 4.95 -2.88
CA GLU A 109 21.62 5.31 -3.62
C GLU A 109 21.28 6.30 -4.72
N THR A 110 22.06 7.38 -4.87
CA THR A 110 22.02 8.15 -6.11
C THR A 110 22.73 7.33 -7.19
N VAL A 111 22.12 7.20 -8.35
CA VAL A 111 22.64 6.44 -9.47
C VAL A 111 22.65 7.30 -10.73
N ASP A 112 23.46 6.88 -11.71
CA ASP A 112 23.37 7.47 -13.04
C ASP A 112 21.98 7.21 -13.63
N PRO A 113 21.34 8.17 -14.31
CA PRO A 113 20.05 7.95 -14.95
C PRO A 113 19.97 6.71 -15.85
N SER A 114 21.09 6.29 -16.44
CA SER A 114 21.18 5.07 -17.27
C SER A 114 21.26 3.76 -16.45
N TYR A 115 21.07 3.81 -15.14
CA TYR A 115 21.11 2.65 -14.24
C TYR A 115 20.20 1.48 -14.68
N VAL A 116 19.09 1.79 -15.34
CA VAL A 116 18.19 0.79 -15.93
C VAL A 116 18.30 0.85 -17.45
N ASP A 117 18.74 -0.26 -18.04
CA ASP A 117 18.86 -0.37 -19.49
C ASP A 117 17.51 -0.15 -20.19
N GLY A 118 17.55 0.60 -21.28
CA GLY A 118 16.38 0.87 -22.12
C GLY A 118 15.50 2.01 -21.64
N LEU A 119 15.82 2.68 -20.52
CA LEU A 119 15.15 3.93 -20.16
C LEU A 119 15.68 5.09 -21.02
N ARG A 120 14.77 5.99 -21.41
CA ARG A 120 15.16 7.30 -21.93
C ARG A 120 15.60 8.18 -20.78
N THR A 121 16.76 8.79 -20.91
CA THR A 121 17.41 9.54 -19.83
C THR A 121 17.91 10.91 -20.25
N ASP A 122 17.73 11.31 -21.51
CA ASP A 122 18.17 12.61 -22.05
C ASP A 122 17.47 13.82 -21.39
N ASP A 123 16.33 13.60 -20.75
CA ASP A 123 15.57 14.58 -19.96
C ASP A 123 15.69 14.37 -18.44
N VAL A 124 16.45 13.39 -17.96
CA VAL A 124 16.56 13.07 -16.54
C VAL A 124 17.74 13.81 -15.90
N LEU A 125 17.45 14.61 -14.87
CA LEU A 125 18.44 15.38 -14.12
C LEU A 125 19.08 14.60 -12.97
N GLY A 126 18.41 13.56 -12.46
CA GLY A 126 18.94 12.70 -11.41
C GLY A 126 18.02 11.51 -11.11
N ALA A 127 18.61 10.51 -10.47
CA ALA A 127 17.94 9.28 -10.14
C ALA A 127 18.37 8.75 -8.76
N VAL A 128 17.41 8.18 -8.01
CA VAL A 128 17.64 7.52 -6.72
C VAL A 128 17.01 6.13 -6.74
N VAL A 129 17.76 5.13 -6.32
CA VAL A 129 17.30 3.75 -6.22
C VAL A 129 17.37 3.22 -4.79
N CYS A 130 16.38 2.44 -4.38
CA CYS A 130 16.46 1.55 -3.24
C CYS A 130 16.41 0.10 -3.75
N LYS A 131 17.52 -0.61 -3.71
CA LYS A 131 17.65 -1.98 -4.24
C LYS A 131 16.92 -3.01 -3.40
N THR A 132 16.65 -2.68 -2.12
CA THR A 132 15.90 -3.55 -1.20
C THR A 132 14.39 -3.37 -1.29
N ASP A 133 13.92 -2.39 -2.04
CA ASP A 133 12.52 -2.27 -2.43
C ASP A 133 12.19 -3.27 -3.55
N GLY A 134 10.91 -3.46 -3.84
CA GLY A 134 10.54 -4.42 -4.88
C GLY A 134 9.06 -4.47 -5.17
N THR A 135 8.63 -5.60 -5.69
CA THR A 135 7.23 -5.84 -6.04
C THR A 135 6.72 -7.16 -5.49
N ALA A 136 5.43 -7.23 -5.21
CA ALA A 136 4.76 -8.43 -4.73
C ALA A 136 3.44 -8.65 -5.47
N ASP A 137 2.81 -9.80 -5.25
CA ASP A 137 1.42 -10.07 -5.61
C ASP A 137 0.54 -9.86 -4.38
N PRO A 138 -0.21 -8.74 -4.26
CA PRO A 138 -0.95 -8.44 -3.05
C PRO A 138 -1.98 -9.51 -2.67
N PRO A 139 -2.78 -10.06 -3.61
CA PRO A 139 -3.64 -11.19 -3.31
C PRO A 139 -2.91 -12.44 -2.82
N ALA A 140 -1.77 -12.79 -3.41
CA ALA A 140 -1.03 -13.99 -3.02
C ALA A 140 -0.44 -13.84 -1.60
N VAL A 141 0.19 -12.72 -1.30
CA VAL A 141 0.71 -12.40 0.04
C VAL A 141 -0.41 -12.40 1.09
N THR A 142 -1.56 -11.79 0.76
CA THR A 142 -2.70 -11.76 1.68
C THR A 142 -3.27 -13.15 1.95
N ARG A 143 -3.40 -13.98 0.91
CA ARG A 143 -3.82 -15.38 1.09
C ARG A 143 -2.83 -16.20 1.92
N GLU A 144 -1.53 -15.93 1.75
CA GLU A 144 -0.50 -16.59 2.57
C GLU A 144 -0.62 -16.19 4.03
N LEU A 145 -0.81 -14.90 4.34
CA LEU A 145 -1.08 -14.43 5.70
C LEU A 145 -2.31 -15.11 6.32
N VAL A 146 -3.42 -15.19 5.58
CA VAL A 146 -4.63 -15.87 6.04
C VAL A 146 -4.39 -17.37 6.26
N ARG A 147 -3.64 -18.01 5.36
CA ARG A 147 -3.25 -19.43 5.52
C ARG A 147 -2.43 -19.67 6.79
N LEU A 148 -1.47 -18.78 7.07
CA LEU A 148 -0.66 -18.83 8.29
C LEU A 148 -1.51 -18.57 9.53
N ALA A 149 -2.36 -17.56 9.49
CA ALA A 149 -3.29 -17.22 10.58
C ALA A 149 -4.25 -18.37 10.90
N THR A 150 -4.82 -19.01 9.87
CA THR A 150 -5.71 -20.18 10.04
C THR A 150 -4.99 -21.37 10.66
N LYS A 151 -3.73 -21.61 10.29
CA LYS A 151 -2.91 -22.68 10.94
C LYS A 151 -2.69 -22.43 12.43
N LEU A 152 -2.68 -21.15 12.85
CA LEU A 152 -2.53 -20.73 14.24
C LEU A 152 -3.88 -20.60 14.99
N GLY A 153 -5.01 -20.86 14.33
CA GLY A 153 -6.32 -20.93 14.96
C GLY A 153 -7.28 -19.79 14.67
N VAL A 154 -6.97 -18.89 13.72
CA VAL A 154 -7.94 -17.87 13.26
C VAL A 154 -9.12 -18.54 12.56
N GLU A 155 -10.33 -18.22 13.00
CA GLU A 155 -11.55 -18.55 12.29
C GLU A 155 -11.78 -17.55 11.15
N VAL A 156 -11.92 -18.01 9.90
CA VAL A 156 -12.16 -17.16 8.74
C VAL A 156 -13.60 -17.29 8.29
N ARG A 157 -14.35 -16.16 8.26
CA ARG A 157 -15.75 -16.08 7.82
C ARG A 157 -15.87 -15.16 6.61
N VAL A 158 -16.01 -15.74 5.43
CA VAL A 158 -16.31 -15.00 4.18
C VAL A 158 -17.82 -14.97 3.91
N GLY A 159 -18.28 -13.97 3.14
CA GLY A 159 -19.71 -13.74 2.93
C GLY A 159 -20.44 -13.33 4.22
N CYS A 160 -19.70 -12.76 5.20
CA CYS A 160 -20.19 -12.46 6.53
C CYS A 160 -20.03 -10.97 6.85
N ASP A 161 -21.10 -10.34 7.32
CA ASP A 161 -21.01 -9.00 7.89
C ASP A 161 -20.43 -9.08 9.30
N ALA A 162 -19.20 -8.57 9.46
CA ALA A 162 -18.50 -8.61 10.74
C ALA A 162 -19.26 -7.88 11.86
N THR A 163 -20.02 -6.84 11.54
CA THR A 163 -20.77 -6.04 12.54
C THR A 163 -21.92 -6.81 13.20
N THR A 164 -22.28 -7.97 12.65
CA THR A 164 -23.30 -8.85 13.26
C THR A 164 -22.72 -9.86 14.24
N LEU A 165 -21.40 -9.89 14.39
CA LEU A 165 -20.72 -10.83 15.27
C LEU A 165 -20.54 -10.20 16.67
N GLU A 166 -20.75 -11.02 17.71
CA GLU A 166 -20.38 -10.62 19.07
C GLU A 166 -18.87 -10.57 19.22
N ALA A 167 -18.34 -9.50 19.83
CA ALA A 167 -16.92 -9.29 20.09
C ALA A 167 -16.70 -8.48 21.37
N ASP A 168 -15.66 -8.82 22.13
CA ASP A 168 -15.12 -7.98 23.19
C ASP A 168 -14.19 -6.90 22.61
N THR A 169 -13.57 -7.20 21.48
CA THR A 169 -12.71 -6.28 20.74
C THR A 169 -13.03 -6.37 19.25
N PHE A 170 -13.21 -5.21 18.62
CA PHE A 170 -13.50 -5.10 17.20
C PHE A 170 -12.39 -4.31 16.48
N VAL A 171 -11.90 -4.82 15.36
CA VAL A 171 -10.88 -4.15 14.52
C VAL A 171 -11.46 -3.82 13.17
N ILE A 172 -11.52 -2.53 12.83
CA ILE A 172 -11.96 -2.04 11.53
C ILE A 172 -10.76 -2.02 10.58
N ALA A 173 -10.71 -2.97 9.63
CA ALA A 173 -9.69 -3.07 8.59
C ALA A 173 -10.33 -3.21 7.19
N CYS A 174 -11.40 -2.42 6.95
CA CYS A 174 -12.27 -2.54 5.80
C CYS A 174 -11.86 -1.65 4.61
N GLY A 175 -10.63 -1.07 4.64
CA GLY A 175 -10.14 -0.18 3.59
C GLY A 175 -11.15 0.92 3.26
N PRO A 176 -11.56 1.10 1.99
CA PRO A 176 -12.46 2.17 1.56
C PRO A 176 -13.86 2.17 2.23
N TRP A 177 -14.27 1.03 2.81
CA TRP A 177 -15.55 0.89 3.52
C TRP A 177 -15.46 1.14 5.03
N SER A 178 -14.28 1.53 5.54
CA SER A 178 -14.04 1.67 6.98
C SER A 178 -14.91 2.76 7.62
N ALA A 179 -15.19 3.86 6.93
CA ALA A 179 -16.08 4.90 7.44
C ALA A 179 -17.51 4.33 7.69
N GLN A 180 -18.06 3.56 6.74
CA GLN A 180 -19.39 2.96 6.87
C GLN A 180 -19.46 1.94 8.02
N VAL A 181 -18.40 1.15 8.20
CA VAL A 181 -18.32 0.20 9.32
C VAL A 181 -18.15 0.96 10.64
N GLY A 182 -17.38 2.04 10.67
CA GLY A 182 -17.21 2.93 11.81
C GLY A 182 -18.54 3.51 12.26
N GLU A 183 -19.33 4.07 11.34
CA GLU A 183 -20.69 4.59 11.62
C GLU A 183 -21.58 3.55 12.30
N THR A 184 -21.55 2.29 11.83
CA THR A 184 -22.32 1.19 12.43
C THR A 184 -21.89 0.91 13.89
N LEU A 185 -20.64 1.19 14.23
CA LEU A 185 -20.06 1.01 15.56
C LEU A 185 -20.02 2.31 16.38
N GLY A 186 -20.63 3.39 15.89
CA GLY A 186 -20.68 4.69 16.56
C GLY A 186 -19.36 5.47 16.52
N VAL A 187 -18.49 5.18 15.54
CA VAL A 187 -17.19 5.84 15.35
C VAL A 187 -17.16 6.57 14.01
N GLU A 188 -16.87 7.85 14.02
CA GLU A 188 -16.63 8.63 12.81
C GLU A 188 -15.17 8.49 12.36
N LEU A 189 -14.95 7.95 11.16
CA LEU A 189 -13.64 7.80 10.58
C LEU A 189 -13.56 8.67 9.30
N PRO A 190 -12.64 9.65 9.22
CA PRO A 190 -12.50 10.52 8.05
C PRO A 190 -11.81 9.80 6.88
N VAL A 191 -12.41 8.71 6.43
CA VAL A 191 -11.94 7.90 5.31
C VAL A 191 -12.89 8.06 4.13
N ARG A 192 -12.36 8.45 2.98
CA ARG A 192 -13.12 8.64 1.74
C ARG A 192 -12.57 7.75 0.63
N PRO A 193 -13.41 7.01 -0.09
CA PRO A 193 -13.00 6.22 -1.24
C PRO A 193 -12.63 7.13 -2.42
N LEU A 194 -11.48 6.85 -3.04
CA LEU A 194 -10.98 7.53 -4.24
C LEU A 194 -10.65 6.49 -5.29
N VAL A 195 -11.23 6.61 -6.48
CA VAL A 195 -10.99 5.69 -7.59
C VAL A 195 -9.60 5.96 -8.17
N ARG A 196 -8.84 4.89 -8.37
CA ARG A 196 -7.58 4.84 -9.10
C ARG A 196 -7.64 3.74 -10.13
N GLN A 197 -6.95 3.91 -11.26
CA GLN A 197 -6.91 2.89 -12.30
C GLN A 197 -5.49 2.47 -12.63
N LEU A 198 -5.37 1.22 -13.03
CA LEU A 198 -4.15 0.60 -13.53
C LEU A 198 -4.38 0.12 -14.95
N LEU A 199 -3.37 0.28 -15.78
CA LEU A 199 -3.38 -0.16 -17.17
C LEU A 199 -2.30 -1.23 -17.34
N ALA A 200 -2.56 -2.22 -18.17
CA ALA A 200 -1.58 -3.24 -18.50
C ALA A 200 -1.39 -3.34 -20.02
N THR A 201 -0.13 -3.42 -20.43
CA THR A 201 0.23 -3.63 -21.84
C THR A 201 -0.06 -5.06 -22.28
N GLY A 202 -0.02 -5.30 -23.57
CA GLY A 202 0.22 -6.62 -24.13
C GLY A 202 1.56 -7.22 -23.68
N GLU A 203 1.83 -8.47 -24.09
CA GLU A 203 3.10 -9.11 -23.79
C GLU A 203 4.26 -8.44 -24.52
N LEU A 204 5.37 -8.24 -23.82
CA LEU A 204 6.60 -7.62 -24.29
C LEU A 204 7.80 -8.51 -23.98
N ASP A 205 8.87 -8.34 -24.74
CA ASP A 205 10.17 -8.89 -24.39
C ASP A 205 10.86 -7.96 -23.38
N LEU A 206 10.73 -8.30 -22.10
CA LEU A 206 11.19 -7.47 -20.99
C LEU A 206 12.39 -8.12 -20.30
N PRO A 207 13.34 -7.32 -19.79
CA PRO A 207 14.44 -7.84 -18.99
C PRO A 207 13.89 -8.61 -17.78
N GLU A 208 14.61 -9.64 -17.37
CA GLU A 208 14.20 -10.49 -16.26
C GLU A 208 14.05 -9.67 -14.97
N ARG A 209 14.95 -8.72 -14.75
CA ARG A 209 14.92 -7.80 -13.62
C ARG A 209 14.72 -6.38 -14.11
N LEU A 210 13.55 -5.84 -13.85
CA LEU A 210 13.19 -4.44 -14.10
C LEU A 210 12.68 -3.86 -12.78
N PRO A 211 13.38 -2.87 -12.20
CA PRO A 211 12.86 -2.21 -11.00
C PRO A 211 11.55 -1.49 -11.32
N MET A 212 10.77 -1.20 -10.30
CA MET A 212 9.66 -0.28 -10.47
C MET A 212 10.22 1.12 -10.73
N VAL A 213 9.80 1.75 -11.82
CA VAL A 213 10.26 3.07 -12.25
C VAL A 213 9.18 4.09 -12.00
N LEU A 214 9.55 5.22 -11.40
CA LEU A 214 8.65 6.31 -11.06
C LEU A 214 9.25 7.65 -11.43
N GLU A 215 8.45 8.49 -12.12
CA GLU A 215 8.78 9.89 -12.38
C GLU A 215 8.27 10.78 -11.25
N GLU A 216 9.19 11.53 -10.66
CA GLU A 216 8.95 12.36 -9.48
C GLU A 216 7.84 13.38 -9.68
N GLU A 217 7.87 14.10 -10.79
CA GLU A 217 7.00 15.24 -11.05
C GLU A 217 5.57 14.85 -11.43
N THR A 218 5.44 13.74 -12.11
CA THR A 218 4.15 13.32 -12.68
C THR A 218 3.47 12.24 -11.86
N GLY A 219 4.26 11.53 -11.01
CA GLY A 219 3.82 10.31 -10.36
C GLY A 219 3.56 9.17 -11.35
N PHE A 220 3.93 9.34 -12.64
CA PHE A 220 3.85 8.26 -13.61
C PHE A 220 4.80 7.15 -13.20
N HIS A 221 4.28 5.94 -13.11
CA HIS A 221 5.08 4.79 -12.72
C HIS A 221 4.65 3.51 -13.42
N PHE A 222 5.60 2.62 -13.59
CA PHE A 222 5.34 1.31 -14.18
C PHE A 222 6.23 0.24 -13.57
N ARG A 223 5.75 -1.00 -13.65
CA ARG A 223 6.49 -2.18 -13.26
C ARG A 223 6.25 -3.36 -14.20
N ARG A 224 7.16 -4.30 -14.19
CA ARG A 224 6.97 -5.61 -14.80
C ARG A 224 5.99 -6.46 -14.00
N ARG A 225 5.06 -7.13 -14.68
CA ARG A 225 4.19 -8.18 -14.15
C ARG A 225 4.13 -9.32 -15.15
N GLY A 226 4.93 -10.37 -14.94
CA GLY A 226 5.15 -11.41 -15.94
C GLY A 226 5.83 -10.86 -17.17
N ARG A 227 5.18 -10.95 -18.33
CA ARG A 227 5.65 -10.40 -19.61
C ARG A 227 4.99 -9.06 -19.99
N ARG A 228 4.24 -8.45 -19.07
CA ARG A 228 3.52 -7.19 -19.29
C ARG A 228 4.10 -6.08 -18.43
N LEU A 229 3.90 -4.84 -18.84
CA LEU A 229 4.06 -3.68 -17.97
C LEU A 229 2.71 -3.26 -17.44
N VAL A 230 2.65 -3.03 -16.13
CA VAL A 230 1.52 -2.39 -15.46
C VAL A 230 1.93 -0.97 -15.14
N LEU A 231 1.09 0.00 -15.52
CA LEU A 231 1.36 1.41 -15.38
C LEU A 231 0.21 2.11 -14.65
N ALA A 232 0.57 3.16 -13.94
CA ALA A 232 -0.34 4.05 -13.26
C ALA A 232 0.20 5.47 -13.18
N MET A 233 -0.68 6.39 -12.89
CA MET A 233 -0.40 7.78 -12.61
C MET A 233 -1.64 8.37 -11.94
N VAL A 234 -1.46 9.42 -11.15
CA VAL A 234 -2.57 10.18 -10.59
C VAL A 234 -3.45 10.74 -11.72
N ASP A 235 -4.77 10.54 -11.62
CA ASP A 235 -5.71 11.10 -12.59
C ASP A 235 -5.81 12.63 -12.40
N PRO A 236 -5.96 13.41 -13.50
CA PRO A 236 -6.04 14.87 -13.42
C PRO A 236 -7.18 15.37 -12.53
N GLU A 237 -8.33 14.68 -12.60
CA GLU A 237 -9.51 14.96 -11.79
C GLU A 237 -9.78 13.81 -10.83
N PRO A 238 -9.84 14.06 -9.51
CA PRO A 238 -10.07 13.02 -8.52
C PRO A 238 -11.52 12.51 -8.59
N ARG A 239 -11.67 11.20 -8.76
CA ARG A 239 -12.97 10.53 -8.83
C ARG A 239 -13.32 9.92 -7.46
N TRP A 240 -14.04 10.69 -6.65
CA TRP A 240 -14.46 10.28 -5.31
C TRP A 240 -15.69 9.37 -5.36
N GLY A 241 -15.71 8.33 -4.52
CA GLY A 241 -16.82 7.40 -4.38
C GLY A 241 -16.41 5.97 -4.68
N PHE A 242 -17.41 5.10 -4.83
CA PHE A 242 -17.23 3.65 -4.99
C PHE A 242 -17.37 3.16 -6.45
N ASP A 243 -17.52 4.06 -7.39
CA ASP A 243 -17.73 3.71 -8.79
C ASP A 243 -16.42 3.37 -9.49
N GLU A 244 -16.03 2.10 -9.45
CA GLU A 244 -14.79 1.57 -10.01
C GLU A 244 -14.83 1.46 -11.55
N VAL A 245 -15.20 2.54 -12.24
CA VAL A 245 -15.21 2.60 -13.71
C VAL A 245 -13.84 3.02 -14.22
N VAL A 246 -13.35 2.34 -15.26
CA VAL A 246 -12.13 2.71 -15.97
C VAL A 246 -12.42 3.90 -16.91
N ASP A 247 -11.57 4.90 -16.89
CA ASP A 247 -11.59 6.03 -17.81
C ASP A 247 -10.63 5.78 -18.97
N GLU A 248 -11.16 5.34 -20.09
CA GLU A 248 -10.37 5.02 -21.28
C GLU A 248 -9.77 6.28 -21.94
N SER A 249 -10.31 7.46 -21.68
CA SER A 249 -9.79 8.73 -22.23
C SER A 249 -8.36 9.04 -21.77
N LEU A 250 -7.88 8.39 -20.70
CA LEU A 250 -6.53 8.54 -20.15
C LEU A 250 -5.52 7.56 -20.75
N PHE A 251 -5.93 6.60 -21.58
CA PHE A 251 -5.04 5.54 -22.08
C PHE A 251 -3.91 6.10 -22.96
N ASP A 252 -4.25 6.96 -23.89
CA ASP A 252 -3.28 7.54 -24.83
C ASP A 252 -2.21 8.35 -24.11
N ASP A 253 -2.58 9.15 -23.10
CA ASP A 253 -1.60 9.90 -22.30
C ASP A 253 -0.67 8.96 -21.54
N ARG A 254 -1.22 7.94 -20.87
CA ARG A 254 -0.42 6.99 -20.07
C ARG A 254 0.50 6.17 -20.95
N LEU A 255 0.03 5.77 -22.12
CA LEU A 255 0.79 5.01 -23.12
C LEU A 255 1.89 5.88 -23.72
N ALA A 256 1.61 7.12 -24.07
CA ALA A 256 2.62 8.07 -24.58
C ALA A 256 3.76 8.29 -23.57
N ARG A 257 3.44 8.38 -22.27
CA ARG A 257 4.45 8.46 -21.19
C ARG A 257 5.30 7.21 -21.12
N LEU A 258 4.69 6.02 -21.22
CA LEU A 258 5.43 4.77 -21.26
C LEU A 258 6.38 4.73 -22.45
N HIS A 259 5.91 5.04 -23.66
CA HIS A 259 6.73 5.06 -24.88
C HIS A 259 7.86 6.09 -24.79
N HIS A 260 7.62 7.23 -24.14
CA HIS A 260 8.64 8.23 -23.88
C HIS A 260 9.70 7.68 -22.93
N ARG A 261 9.30 7.21 -21.75
CA ARG A 261 10.23 6.81 -20.68
C ARG A 261 10.91 5.47 -20.95
N TYR A 262 10.20 4.52 -21.58
CA TYR A 262 10.72 3.19 -21.89
C TYR A 262 10.54 2.86 -23.38
N PRO A 263 11.43 3.33 -24.25
CA PRO A 263 11.34 3.13 -25.71
C PRO A 263 11.25 1.66 -26.14
N GLY A 264 11.76 0.72 -25.32
CA GLY A 264 11.58 -0.72 -25.55
C GLY A 264 10.13 -1.19 -25.57
N ALA A 265 9.19 -0.34 -25.12
CA ALA A 265 7.75 -0.58 -25.18
C ALA A 265 7.04 0.27 -26.25
N ALA A 266 7.75 0.82 -27.25
CA ALA A 266 7.17 1.73 -28.24
C ALA A 266 6.02 1.12 -29.07
N ASP A 267 6.01 -0.19 -29.23
CA ASP A 267 4.95 -0.93 -29.93
C ASP A 267 3.86 -1.47 -28.98
N ALA A 268 3.95 -1.17 -27.68
CA ALA A 268 2.97 -1.62 -26.70
C ALA A 268 1.61 -0.94 -26.93
N ALA A 269 0.54 -1.70 -26.70
CA ALA A 269 -0.81 -1.20 -26.60
C ALA A 269 -1.40 -1.60 -25.23
N ILE A 270 -2.40 -0.88 -24.74
CA ILE A 270 -3.15 -1.29 -23.56
C ILE A 270 -4.07 -2.44 -23.94
N GLU A 271 -3.91 -3.58 -23.28
CA GLU A 271 -4.75 -4.76 -23.47
C GLU A 271 -5.66 -5.06 -22.29
N ASP A 272 -5.37 -4.51 -21.12
CA ASP A 272 -6.17 -4.70 -19.93
C ASP A 272 -6.14 -3.44 -19.06
N ALA A 273 -7.24 -3.17 -18.38
CA ALA A 273 -7.35 -2.05 -17.46
C ALA A 273 -8.35 -2.38 -16.34
N TRP A 274 -8.07 -1.91 -15.14
CA TRP A 274 -9.00 -2.04 -14.03
C TRP A 274 -8.92 -0.85 -13.10
N ALA A 275 -10.04 -0.55 -12.45
CA ALA A 275 -10.10 0.45 -11.40
C ALA A 275 -10.19 -0.21 -10.03
N GLY A 276 -9.69 0.47 -9.03
CA GLY A 276 -9.74 0.10 -7.63
C GLY A 276 -9.90 1.33 -6.75
N LEU A 277 -10.01 1.12 -5.44
CA LEU A 277 -10.28 2.18 -4.49
C LEU A 277 -9.10 2.38 -3.55
N TYR A 278 -8.70 3.64 -3.38
CA TYR A 278 -7.92 4.08 -2.24
C TYR A 278 -8.85 4.47 -1.09
N ASP A 279 -8.42 4.25 0.12
CA ASP A 279 -9.03 4.69 1.37
C ASP A 279 -8.32 5.96 1.86
N MET A 280 -8.73 7.12 1.32
CA MET A 280 -8.06 8.39 1.57
C MET A 280 -8.43 8.97 2.92
N THR A 281 -7.42 9.44 3.66
CA THR A 281 -7.55 10.33 4.81
C THR A 281 -7.16 11.77 4.42
N PRO A 282 -7.49 12.80 5.23
CA PRO A 282 -7.15 14.18 4.92
C PRO A 282 -5.65 14.46 4.77
N ASP A 283 -4.80 13.73 5.50
CA ASP A 283 -3.33 13.89 5.54
C ASP A 283 -2.57 12.76 4.84
N ALA A 284 -3.30 11.85 4.19
CA ALA A 284 -2.77 10.67 3.53
C ALA A 284 -2.02 9.66 4.43
N HIS A 285 -2.16 9.79 5.76
CA HIS A 285 -1.65 8.80 6.72
C HIS A 285 -2.77 7.89 7.24
N PRO A 286 -2.46 6.63 7.59
CA PRO A 286 -3.47 5.72 8.12
C PRO A 286 -4.00 6.15 9.49
N ILE A 287 -5.17 5.63 9.84
CA ILE A 287 -5.73 5.69 11.19
C ILE A 287 -5.43 4.36 11.86
N LEU A 288 -4.61 4.40 12.92
CA LEU A 288 -4.14 3.21 13.63
C LEU A 288 -4.40 3.31 15.13
N GLY A 289 -4.86 2.22 15.71
CA GLY A 289 -5.02 2.06 17.16
C GLY A 289 -6.47 2.19 17.63
N ARG A 290 -6.63 2.40 18.93
CA ARG A 290 -7.94 2.48 19.58
C ARG A 290 -8.69 3.74 19.15
N VAL A 291 -9.93 3.59 18.70
CA VAL A 291 -10.81 4.68 18.24
C VAL A 291 -12.05 4.85 19.10
N ALA A 292 -12.46 3.79 19.83
CA ALA A 292 -13.52 3.83 20.84
C ALA A 292 -13.28 2.71 21.86
N ASP A 293 -14.16 2.58 22.86
CA ASP A 293 -14.06 1.50 23.84
C ASP A 293 -14.26 0.13 23.17
N GLY A 294 -13.23 -0.73 23.26
CA GLY A 294 -13.22 -2.03 22.58
C GLY A 294 -13.11 -1.97 21.05
N VAL A 295 -12.99 -0.78 20.43
CA VAL A 295 -12.90 -0.63 18.96
C VAL A 295 -11.55 -0.06 18.54
N TYR A 296 -10.92 -0.73 17.59
CA TYR A 296 -9.65 -0.36 16.98
C TYR A 296 -9.80 -0.16 15.47
N ALA A 297 -8.95 0.66 14.89
CA ALA A 297 -8.92 0.88 13.45
C ALA A 297 -7.53 0.62 12.86
N ALA A 298 -7.50 0.12 11.64
CA ALA A 298 -6.36 0.05 10.75
C ALA A 298 -6.86 0.30 9.32
N CYS A 299 -7.01 1.56 8.95
CA CYS A 299 -7.61 1.98 7.68
C CYS A 299 -7.10 3.36 7.25
N GLY A 300 -7.52 3.83 6.08
CA GLY A 300 -7.16 5.16 5.60
C GLY A 300 -5.72 5.26 5.09
N PHE A 301 -5.20 4.22 4.49
CA PHE A 301 -3.81 4.12 4.05
C PHE A 301 -3.47 4.94 2.80
N SER A 302 -4.44 5.52 2.15
CA SER A 302 -4.24 6.42 1.00
C SER A 302 -3.36 5.81 -0.11
N GLY A 303 -3.55 4.50 -0.38
CA GLY A 303 -2.82 3.75 -1.41
C GLY A 303 -1.62 2.93 -0.89
N HIS A 304 -1.18 3.11 0.35
CA HIS A 304 0.02 2.46 0.89
C HIS A 304 -0.26 1.20 1.72
N GLY A 305 -1.54 0.85 1.95
CA GLY A 305 -1.96 -0.17 2.92
C GLY A 305 -1.35 -1.56 2.70
N PHE A 306 -1.17 -1.99 1.46
CA PHE A 306 -0.57 -3.30 1.20
C PHE A 306 0.87 -3.39 1.73
N MET A 307 1.73 -2.45 1.34
CA MET A 307 3.15 -2.49 1.72
C MET A 307 3.39 -2.21 3.20
N GLN A 308 2.47 -1.52 3.87
CA GLN A 308 2.56 -1.18 5.29
C GLN A 308 1.90 -2.22 6.19
N SER A 309 1.04 -3.08 5.64
CA SER A 309 0.21 -4.01 6.41
C SER A 309 0.99 -4.93 7.37
N PRO A 310 2.20 -5.44 7.08
CA PRO A 310 2.91 -6.31 8.00
C PRO A 310 3.27 -5.64 9.33
N ALA A 311 3.88 -4.47 9.28
CA ALA A 311 4.29 -3.73 10.47
C ALA A 311 3.10 -3.18 11.26
N VAL A 312 2.09 -2.65 10.54
CA VAL A 312 0.83 -2.21 11.13
C VAL A 312 0.13 -3.34 11.87
N GLY A 313 -0.01 -4.49 11.22
CA GLY A 313 -0.67 -5.64 11.83
C GLY A 313 0.00 -6.08 13.13
N ARG A 314 1.34 -6.09 13.15
CA ARG A 314 2.11 -6.42 14.35
C ARG A 314 1.93 -5.39 15.47
N ALA A 315 2.13 -4.12 15.16
CA ALA A 315 2.04 -3.06 16.17
C ALA A 315 0.64 -2.93 16.75
N LEU A 316 -0.39 -3.04 15.91
CA LEU A 316 -1.78 -3.00 16.38
C LEU A 316 -2.15 -4.24 17.21
N ALA A 317 -1.69 -5.43 16.82
CA ALA A 317 -1.90 -6.65 17.62
C ALA A 317 -1.24 -6.54 19.00
N GLN A 318 -0.03 -5.98 19.08
CA GLN A 318 0.65 -5.72 20.37
C GLN A 318 -0.18 -4.78 21.24
N GLU A 319 -0.68 -3.66 20.68
CA GLU A 319 -1.52 -2.72 21.45
C GLU A 319 -2.80 -3.39 21.96
N ILE A 320 -3.51 -4.15 21.12
CA ILE A 320 -4.74 -4.86 21.48
C ILE A 320 -4.48 -5.83 22.64
N LEU A 321 -3.31 -6.47 22.68
CA LEU A 321 -2.92 -7.43 23.70
C LEU A 321 -2.29 -6.78 24.95
N GLY A 322 -2.18 -5.44 24.99
CA GLY A 322 -1.60 -4.71 26.10
C GLY A 322 -0.07 -4.73 26.15
N GLU A 323 0.57 -5.11 25.07
CA GLU A 323 2.01 -5.02 24.89
C GLU A 323 2.43 -3.64 24.36
N THR A 324 3.69 -3.28 24.54
CA THR A 324 4.26 -2.07 23.91
C THR A 324 4.37 -2.28 22.40
N PRO A 325 3.71 -1.46 21.56
CA PRO A 325 3.83 -1.57 20.12
C PRO A 325 5.28 -1.42 19.63
N SER A 326 5.66 -2.24 18.66
CA SER A 326 6.99 -2.21 18.01
C SER A 326 7.22 -0.96 17.14
N LEU A 327 6.16 -0.18 16.91
CA LEU A 327 6.15 1.11 16.22
C LEU A 327 5.40 2.12 17.07
N ASP A 328 5.82 3.37 17.02
CA ASP A 328 5.06 4.48 17.59
C ASP A 328 3.79 4.70 16.76
N LEU A 329 2.63 4.40 17.36
CA LEU A 329 1.32 4.62 16.74
C LEU A 329 0.77 6.03 17.03
N GLY A 330 1.44 6.83 17.85
CA GLY A 330 1.02 8.19 18.22
C GLY A 330 0.68 9.06 17.01
N PRO A 331 1.54 9.17 16.00
CA PRO A 331 1.29 9.98 14.79
C PRO A 331 0.02 9.57 14.02
N TYR A 332 -0.42 8.33 14.18
CA TYR A 332 -1.53 7.75 13.41
C TYR A 332 -2.87 7.69 14.16
N ARG A 333 -2.93 8.25 15.37
CA ARG A 333 -4.17 8.26 16.18
C ARG A 333 -5.26 9.08 15.51
N LEU A 334 -6.52 8.65 15.67
CA LEU A 334 -7.69 9.37 15.15
C LEU A 334 -7.76 10.82 15.69
N ALA A 335 -7.40 11.02 16.95
CA ALA A 335 -7.43 12.33 17.61
C ALA A 335 -6.58 13.41 16.93
N ARG A 336 -5.58 13.05 16.10
CA ARG A 336 -4.75 14.02 15.38
C ARG A 336 -5.55 14.98 14.50
N PHE A 337 -6.70 14.53 13.97
CA PHE A 337 -7.56 15.39 13.15
C PHE A 337 -8.30 16.46 13.94
N GLU A 338 -8.59 16.20 15.22
CA GLU A 338 -9.18 17.17 16.14
C GLU A 338 -8.10 18.12 16.71
N GLU A 339 -6.89 17.62 16.89
CA GLU A 339 -5.74 18.36 17.43
C GLU A 339 -5.10 19.27 16.38
N GLY A 340 -5.47 19.15 15.10
CA GLY A 340 -4.95 19.96 14.00
C GLY A 340 -3.47 19.71 13.72
N VAL A 341 -3.00 18.47 13.93
CA VAL A 341 -1.62 18.05 13.59
C VAL A 341 -1.48 18.02 12.06
N ASP A 342 -0.55 18.79 11.53
CA ASP A 342 -0.28 18.90 10.09
C ASP A 342 1.07 18.27 9.75
N PHE A 343 1.04 17.07 9.16
CA PHE A 343 2.24 16.38 8.68
C PHE A 343 1.95 15.47 7.46
N PRO A 344 1.37 16.01 6.37
CA PRO A 344 0.86 15.20 5.28
C PRO A 344 1.96 14.40 4.58
N GLU A 345 1.65 13.16 4.17
CA GLU A 345 2.47 12.43 3.21
C GLU A 345 2.22 12.99 1.81
N THR A 346 3.27 13.49 1.19
CA THR A 346 3.19 14.17 -0.12
C THR A 346 3.36 13.21 -1.30
N LEU A 347 3.88 12.00 -1.05
CA LEU A 347 4.15 11.01 -2.09
C LEU A 347 3.00 10.00 -2.21
N VAL A 348 1.81 10.49 -2.55
CA VAL A 348 0.62 9.69 -2.87
C VAL A 348 0.54 9.48 -4.37
N LEU A 349 0.56 8.23 -4.82
CA LEU A 349 0.66 7.84 -6.23
C LEU A 349 -0.67 7.32 -6.78
#